data_40227ae35388e5451da14b3df7ba2cfb
#
_entry.id   40227ae35388e5451da14b3df7ba2cfb
#
_cell.length_a   1.000
_cell.length_b   1.000
_cell.length_c   1.000
_cell.angle_alpha   90.00
_cell.angle_beta   90.00
_cell.angle_gamma   90.00
#
_symmetry.space_group_name_H-M   'P 1'
#
loop_
_entity.id
_entity.type
_entity.pdbx_description
1 polymer ?
#
loop_
_entity_poly.entity_id
_entity_poly.type
_entity_poly.pdbx_seq_one_letter_code
_entity_poly.pdbx_strand_id
1 'polypeptide(L)'
;MSSLNQSTDLFPIDSMKKKVLFIDRDGTIIKEPPTDFQVDSLEKLEFIPKAISNLRKIAEECDYELVLVSNQDGLGTDSFPEKDFWPAQYKMLKTLEQENVHFAAIHIDRSFEHEQAPTRKPRTGMMTAYFSEDYDLANS
;
A
#
# COMPACT_ATOMS: atom_id res chain seq x y z
N MET A 1 9.08 34.82 20.33
CA MET A 1 7.97 34.02 19.89
C MET A 1 7.82 32.71 20.64
N SER A 2 7.65 32.86 21.91
CA SER A 2 7.46 31.73 22.81
C SER A 2 6.17 30.97 22.57
N SER A 3 5.22 31.56 21.83
CA SER A 3 3.94 30.94 21.55
C SER A 3 4.05 29.66 20.73
N LEU A 4 5.07 29.52 19.88
CA LEU A 4 5.27 28.31 19.09
C LEU A 4 5.65 27.13 19.96
N ASN A 5 6.50 27.33 20.96
CA ASN A 5 6.86 26.26 21.88
C ASN A 5 5.68 25.83 22.73
N GLN A 6 4.86 26.81 23.13
CA GLN A 6 3.67 26.51 23.90
C GLN A 6 2.65 25.68 23.13
N SER A 7 2.48 25.95 21.84
CA SER A 7 1.53 25.15 21.05
C SER A 7 1.99 23.69 20.93
N THR A 8 3.30 23.45 20.87
CA THR A 8 3.83 22.09 20.83
C THR A 8 3.52 21.36 22.14
N ASP A 9 3.63 22.04 23.26
CA ASP A 9 3.36 21.44 24.58
C ASP A 9 1.88 21.14 24.81
N LEU A 10 0.98 21.78 24.06
CA LEU A 10 -0.46 21.56 24.18
C LEU A 10 -0.94 20.27 23.54
N PHE A 11 -0.14 19.66 22.67
CA PHE A 11 -0.54 18.45 21.95
C PHE A 11 0.15 17.23 22.55
N PRO A 12 -0.58 16.14 22.82
CA PRO A 12 0.02 14.88 23.23
C PRO A 12 1.02 14.39 22.17
N ILE A 13 2.08 13.73 22.61
CA ILE A 13 3.08 13.16 21.70
C ILE A 13 2.42 12.22 20.69
N ASP A 14 1.44 11.42 21.13
CA ASP A 14 0.75 10.46 20.27
C ASP A 14 -0.02 11.13 19.13
N SER A 15 -0.55 12.34 19.33
CA SER A 15 -1.25 13.08 18.26
C SER A 15 -0.31 13.60 17.18
N MET A 16 1.00 13.61 17.45
CA MET A 16 2.04 14.03 16.49
C MET A 16 2.60 12.85 15.70
N LYS A 17 2.30 11.63 16.09
CA LYS A 17 2.72 10.44 15.37
C LYS A 17 1.90 10.25 14.12
N LYS A 18 2.54 9.69 13.12
CA LYS A 18 1.89 9.37 11.84
C LYS A 18 1.01 8.13 12.01
N LYS A 19 -0.16 8.18 11.43
CA LYS A 19 -1.01 7.00 11.27
C LYS A 19 -0.76 6.42 9.89
N VAL A 20 -0.78 5.10 9.79
CA VAL A 20 -0.55 4.40 8.53
C VAL A 20 -1.75 3.52 8.20
N LEU A 21 -2.13 3.50 6.93
CA LEU A 21 -3.13 2.59 6.41
C LEU A 21 -2.43 1.67 5.40
N PHE A 22 -2.34 0.40 5.76
CA PHE A 22 -1.80 -0.63 4.89
C PHE A 22 -2.91 -1.12 3.96
N ILE A 23 -2.66 -1.10 2.67
CA ILE A 23 -3.66 -1.44 1.66
C ILE A 23 -3.10 -2.55 0.79
N ASP A 24 -3.87 -3.62 0.65
CA ASP A 24 -3.59 -4.69 -0.30
C ASP A 24 -3.95 -4.25 -1.71
N ARG A 25 -3.35 -4.86 -2.72
CA ARG A 25 -3.62 -4.55 -4.11
C ARG A 25 -4.68 -5.45 -4.73
N ASP A 26 -4.33 -6.73 -4.91
CA ASP A 26 -5.20 -7.68 -5.61
C ASP A 26 -6.39 -8.06 -4.74
N GLY A 27 -7.57 -7.93 -5.29
CA GLY A 27 -8.81 -8.15 -4.55
C GLY A 27 -9.26 -6.98 -3.67
N THR A 28 -8.50 -5.89 -3.63
CA THR A 28 -8.83 -4.70 -2.83
C THR A 28 -8.92 -3.45 -3.70
N ILE A 29 -7.88 -3.15 -4.47
CA ILE A 29 -7.86 -2.01 -5.40
C ILE A 29 -8.26 -2.46 -6.79
N ILE A 30 -7.64 -3.54 -7.25
CA ILE A 30 -7.88 -4.13 -8.57
C ILE A 30 -8.33 -5.57 -8.42
N LYS A 31 -9.02 -6.05 -9.44
CA LYS A 31 -9.50 -7.44 -9.45
C LYS A 31 -8.34 -8.41 -9.59
N GLU A 32 -8.41 -9.50 -8.84
CA GLU A 32 -7.47 -10.59 -8.98
C GLU A 32 -7.96 -11.55 -10.07
N PRO A 33 -7.13 -11.84 -11.10
CA PRO A 33 -7.54 -12.80 -12.13
C PRO A 33 -7.79 -14.19 -11.53
N PRO A 34 -8.90 -14.86 -11.91
CA PRO A 34 -9.31 -16.10 -11.22
C PRO A 34 -8.49 -17.33 -11.59
N THR A 35 -7.74 -17.30 -12.71
CA THR A 35 -7.02 -18.48 -13.19
C THR A 35 -5.61 -18.56 -12.65
N ASP A 36 -4.81 -17.51 -12.84
CA ASP A 36 -3.40 -17.51 -12.47
C ASP A 36 -3.06 -16.51 -11.36
N PHE A 37 -4.02 -15.72 -10.94
CA PHE A 37 -3.87 -14.71 -9.87
C PHE A 37 -2.82 -13.66 -10.20
N GLN A 38 -2.49 -13.47 -11.48
CA GLN A 38 -1.49 -12.52 -11.93
C GLN A 38 -2.09 -11.46 -12.85
N VAL A 39 -1.85 -10.19 -12.53
CA VAL A 39 -2.15 -9.08 -13.44
C VAL A 39 -0.89 -8.83 -14.26
N ASP A 40 -0.72 -9.62 -15.31
CA ASP A 40 0.48 -9.66 -16.12
C ASP A 40 0.32 -8.99 -17.49
N SER A 41 -0.74 -8.21 -17.65
CA SER A 41 -0.96 -7.39 -18.84
C SER A 41 -1.88 -6.22 -18.51
N LEU A 42 -1.85 -5.19 -19.36
CA LEU A 42 -2.77 -4.05 -19.22
C LEU A 42 -4.23 -4.47 -19.36
N GLU A 43 -4.50 -5.47 -20.20
CA GLU A 43 -5.86 -5.96 -20.41
C GLU A 43 -6.48 -6.54 -19.13
N LYS A 44 -5.66 -7.09 -18.26
CA LYS A 44 -6.12 -7.67 -16.98
C LYS A 44 -6.33 -6.65 -15.89
N LEU A 45 -5.90 -5.41 -16.10
CA LEU A 45 -6.08 -4.35 -15.11
C LEU A 45 -7.53 -3.90 -15.09
N GLU A 46 -8.24 -4.25 -14.03
CA GLU A 46 -9.60 -3.80 -13.78
C GLU A 46 -9.72 -3.36 -12.32
N PHE A 47 -10.21 -2.15 -12.12
CA PHE A 47 -10.43 -1.65 -10.77
C PHE A 47 -11.68 -2.28 -10.15
N ILE A 48 -11.61 -2.54 -8.85
CA ILE A 48 -12.78 -2.96 -8.10
C ILE A 48 -13.74 -1.76 -8.04
N PRO A 49 -15.03 -1.98 -8.25
CA PRO A 49 -16.01 -0.89 -8.22
C PRO A 49 -15.89 -0.07 -6.95
N LYS A 50 -15.86 1.25 -7.12
CA LYS A 50 -15.73 2.25 -6.04
C LYS A 50 -14.37 2.30 -5.35
N ALA A 51 -13.40 1.47 -5.75
CA ALA A 51 -12.08 1.50 -5.12
C ALA A 51 -11.42 2.86 -5.29
N ILE A 52 -11.42 3.42 -6.49
CA ILE A 52 -10.82 4.73 -6.75
C ILE A 52 -11.50 5.82 -5.94
N SER A 53 -12.83 5.90 -5.98
CA SER A 53 -13.57 6.94 -5.25
C SER A 53 -13.42 6.81 -3.74
N ASN A 54 -13.42 5.59 -3.21
CA ASN A 54 -13.25 5.36 -1.79
C ASN A 54 -11.83 5.70 -1.32
N LEU A 55 -10.81 5.34 -2.09
CA LEU A 55 -9.43 5.70 -1.77
C LEU A 55 -9.22 7.21 -1.83
N ARG A 56 -9.80 7.87 -2.83
CA ARG A 56 -9.77 9.32 -2.91
C ARG A 56 -10.38 9.96 -1.67
N LYS A 57 -11.52 9.45 -1.24
CA LYS A 57 -12.20 9.94 -0.05
C LYS A 57 -11.33 9.77 1.20
N ILE A 58 -10.70 8.60 1.34
CA ILE A 58 -9.78 8.34 2.45
C ILE A 58 -8.60 9.31 2.40
N ALA A 59 -8.01 9.50 1.23
CA ALA A 59 -6.87 10.40 1.06
C ALA A 59 -7.21 11.85 1.39
N GLU A 60 -8.42 12.30 1.07
CA GLU A 60 -8.85 13.67 1.29
C GLU A 60 -9.37 13.92 2.71
N GLU A 61 -10.07 12.96 3.30
CA GLU A 61 -10.79 13.14 4.56
C GLU A 61 -10.11 12.53 5.77
N CYS A 62 -9.19 11.60 5.56
CA CYS A 62 -8.51 10.89 6.65
C CYS A 62 -7.02 11.25 6.67
N ASP A 63 -6.45 11.20 7.86
CA ASP A 63 -5.05 11.57 8.07
C ASP A 63 -4.19 10.30 8.19
N TYR A 64 -4.13 9.55 7.09
CA TYR A 64 -3.30 8.34 7.00
C TYR A 64 -2.19 8.50 5.97
N GLU A 65 -1.02 7.99 6.32
CA GLU A 65 0.00 7.69 5.33
C GLU A 65 -0.40 6.37 4.66
N LEU A 66 -0.60 6.39 3.34
CA LEU A 66 -1.06 5.20 2.61
C LEU A 66 0.14 4.36 2.18
N VAL A 67 0.10 3.09 2.49
CA VAL A 67 1.18 2.14 2.16
C VAL A 67 0.59 0.92 1.48
N LEU A 68 1.07 0.64 0.28
CA LEU A 68 0.65 -0.54 -0.48
C LEU A 68 1.50 -1.74 -0.05
N VAL A 69 0.86 -2.85 0.28
CA VAL A 69 1.54 -4.10 0.64
C VAL A 69 0.95 -5.24 -0.18
N SER A 70 1.78 -5.91 -0.97
CA SER A 70 1.32 -6.87 -1.95
C SER A 70 2.21 -8.10 -2.03
N ASN A 71 1.60 -9.28 -2.10
CA ASN A 71 2.29 -10.51 -2.48
C ASN A 71 2.15 -10.67 -4.00
N GLN A 72 3.28 -10.79 -4.69
CA GLN A 72 3.33 -11.06 -6.13
C GLN A 72 4.20 -12.29 -6.35
N ASP A 73 3.60 -13.45 -6.26
CA ASP A 73 4.31 -14.73 -6.26
C ASP A 73 5.13 -14.92 -7.54
N GLY A 74 6.42 -15.13 -7.37
CA GLY A 74 7.33 -15.42 -8.47
C GLY A 74 7.67 -14.23 -9.36
N LEU A 75 7.35 -13.01 -8.94
CA LEU A 75 7.70 -11.83 -9.73
C LEU A 75 9.22 -11.75 -9.94
N GLY A 76 9.62 -11.59 -11.18
CA GLY A 76 11.02 -11.59 -11.60
C GLY A 76 11.50 -12.96 -12.09
N THR A 77 10.71 -14.01 -11.95
CA THR A 77 11.00 -15.34 -12.51
C THR A 77 10.31 -15.53 -13.84
N ASP A 78 10.57 -16.67 -14.50
CA ASP A 78 9.93 -17.00 -15.79
C ASP A 78 8.41 -17.12 -15.66
N SER A 79 7.91 -17.46 -14.47
CA SER A 79 6.45 -17.57 -14.25
C SER A 79 5.77 -16.22 -14.15
N PHE A 80 6.50 -15.17 -13.83
CA PHE A 80 5.98 -13.81 -13.77
C PHE A 80 7.07 -12.80 -14.10
N PRO A 81 7.41 -12.61 -15.38
CA PRO A 81 8.46 -11.66 -15.75
C PRO A 81 8.13 -10.23 -15.38
N GLU A 82 9.13 -9.47 -14.99
CA GLU A 82 8.92 -8.08 -14.61
C GLU A 82 8.32 -7.23 -15.73
N LYS A 83 8.73 -7.47 -16.95
CA LYS A 83 8.19 -6.77 -18.14
C LYS A 83 6.67 -6.90 -18.27
N ASP A 84 6.10 -7.96 -17.73
CA ASP A 84 4.66 -8.22 -17.78
C ASP A 84 3.92 -7.62 -16.58
N PHE A 85 4.61 -7.44 -15.48
CA PHE A 85 4.02 -6.88 -14.25
C PHE A 85 3.93 -5.35 -14.27
N TRP A 86 5.02 -4.67 -14.61
CA TRP A 86 5.14 -3.22 -14.40
C TRP A 86 4.19 -2.36 -15.22
N PRO A 87 3.83 -2.69 -16.47
CA PRO A 87 2.88 -1.85 -17.21
C PRO A 87 1.55 -1.64 -16.48
N ALA A 88 0.94 -2.72 -15.98
CA ALA A 88 -0.31 -2.62 -15.23
C ALA A 88 -0.11 -1.91 -13.88
N GLN A 89 0.99 -2.21 -13.19
CA GLN A 89 1.30 -1.58 -11.91
C GLN A 89 1.45 -0.06 -12.06
N TYR A 90 2.21 0.40 -13.03
CA TYR A 90 2.38 1.82 -13.28
C TYR A 90 1.06 2.49 -13.69
N LYS A 91 0.25 1.82 -14.49
CA LYS A 91 -1.04 2.38 -14.91
C LYS A 91 -1.98 2.53 -13.72
N MET A 92 -1.99 1.56 -12.84
CA MET A 92 -2.77 1.63 -11.61
C MET A 92 -2.32 2.81 -10.75
N LEU A 93 -1.02 2.92 -10.49
CA LEU A 93 -0.46 4.00 -9.68
C LEU A 93 -0.73 5.37 -10.29
N LYS A 94 -0.55 5.51 -11.59
CA LYS A 94 -0.80 6.77 -12.29
C LYS A 94 -2.26 7.17 -12.23
N THR A 95 -3.16 6.21 -12.42
CA THR A 95 -4.60 6.45 -12.33
C THR A 95 -4.98 6.95 -10.94
N LEU A 96 -4.47 6.31 -9.90
CA LEU A 96 -4.73 6.73 -8.53
C LEU A 96 -4.12 8.10 -8.22
N GLU A 97 -2.92 8.36 -8.71
CA GLU A 97 -2.25 9.65 -8.53
C GLU A 97 -3.08 10.80 -9.12
N GLN A 98 -3.69 10.59 -10.28
CA GLN A 98 -4.57 11.57 -10.91
C GLN A 98 -5.81 11.87 -10.07
N GLU A 99 -6.17 10.98 -9.17
CA GLU A 99 -7.27 11.14 -8.22
C GLU A 99 -6.78 11.51 -6.82
N ASN A 100 -5.56 12.05 -6.72
CA ASN A 100 -4.94 12.47 -5.47
C ASN A 100 -4.71 11.34 -4.45
N VAL A 101 -4.55 10.12 -4.94
CA VAL A 101 -4.19 8.97 -4.10
C VAL A 101 -2.73 8.66 -4.31
N HIS A 102 -1.92 8.96 -3.30
CA HIS A 102 -0.47 8.77 -3.34
C HIS A 102 -0.05 7.80 -2.25
N PHE A 103 0.74 6.80 -2.62
CA PHE A 103 1.31 5.88 -1.66
C PHE A 103 2.67 6.41 -1.19
N ALA A 104 2.83 6.51 0.13
CA ALA A 104 4.11 6.89 0.72
C ALA A 104 5.17 5.82 0.49
N ALA A 105 4.75 4.57 0.42
CA ALA A 105 5.62 3.44 0.12
C ALA A 105 4.84 2.30 -0.51
N ILE A 106 5.56 1.49 -1.28
CA ILE A 106 5.02 0.29 -1.93
C ILE A 106 5.95 -0.87 -1.59
N HIS A 107 5.39 -1.88 -0.93
CA HIS A 107 6.14 -3.07 -0.54
C HIS A 107 5.58 -4.28 -1.29
N ILE A 108 6.45 -4.96 -2.01
CA ILE A 108 6.08 -6.14 -2.80
C ILE A 108 6.91 -7.32 -2.32
N ASP A 109 6.25 -8.39 -1.93
CA ASP A 109 6.90 -9.67 -1.69
C ASP A 109 6.79 -10.54 -2.94
N ARG A 110 7.92 -11.06 -3.38
CA ARG A 110 8.03 -11.83 -4.63
C ARG A 110 8.11 -13.33 -4.38
N SER A 111 8.12 -13.74 -3.13
CA SER A 111 8.32 -15.15 -2.77
C SER A 111 7.09 -15.99 -3.07
N PHE A 112 7.32 -17.29 -3.24
CA PHE A 112 6.25 -18.28 -3.26
C PHE A 112 5.88 -18.68 -1.83
N GLU A 113 4.68 -19.21 -1.67
CA GLU A 113 4.18 -19.62 -0.36
C GLU A 113 5.11 -20.60 0.35
N HIS A 114 5.69 -21.55 -0.39
CA HIS A 114 6.56 -22.58 0.18
C HIS A 114 7.87 -22.02 0.75
N GLU A 115 8.28 -20.84 0.33
CA GLU A 115 9.50 -20.19 0.84
C GLU A 115 9.33 -19.63 2.24
N GLN A 116 8.09 -19.37 2.66
CA GLN A 116 7.76 -18.83 3.98
C GLN A 116 8.56 -17.59 4.36
N ALA A 117 8.76 -16.68 3.39
CA ALA A 117 9.52 -15.47 3.61
C ALA A 117 8.87 -14.58 4.69
N PRO A 118 9.66 -13.93 5.54
CA PRO A 118 9.12 -13.06 6.59
C PRO A 118 8.38 -11.85 6.05
N THR A 119 8.67 -11.42 4.82
CA THR A 119 7.97 -10.31 4.15
C THR A 119 6.68 -10.72 3.48
N ARG A 120 6.44 -12.03 3.33
CA ARG A 120 5.21 -12.52 2.69
C ARG A 120 4.03 -12.44 3.66
N LYS A 121 2.92 -11.78 3.23
CA LYS A 121 1.68 -11.77 4.00
C LYS A 121 1.13 -13.20 4.14
N PRO A 122 0.58 -13.59 5.28
CA PRO A 122 0.18 -12.76 6.43
C PRO A 122 1.30 -12.41 7.40
N ARG A 123 2.56 -12.75 7.13
CA ARG A 123 3.68 -12.31 7.95
C ARG A 123 3.88 -10.81 7.80
N THR A 124 4.49 -10.17 8.79
CA THR A 124 4.51 -8.72 8.92
C THR A 124 5.82 -8.07 8.51
N GLY A 125 6.72 -8.80 7.84
CA GLY A 125 8.04 -8.27 7.48
C GLY A 125 8.01 -6.99 6.64
N MET A 126 7.02 -6.83 5.75
CA MET A 126 6.87 -5.62 4.95
C MET A 126 6.43 -4.40 5.77
N MET A 127 5.94 -4.63 6.98
CA MET A 127 5.43 -3.56 7.85
C MET A 127 6.40 -3.20 8.98
N THR A 128 7.56 -3.86 9.04
CA THR A 128 8.50 -3.71 10.14
C THR A 128 8.99 -2.27 10.33
N ALA A 129 9.18 -1.53 9.24
CA ALA A 129 9.60 -0.13 9.30
C ALA A 129 8.61 0.77 10.02
N TYR A 130 7.36 0.34 10.17
CA TYR A 130 6.29 1.12 10.80
C TYR A 130 6.10 0.76 12.28
N PHE A 131 6.85 -0.21 12.79
CA PHE A 131 6.84 -0.60 14.20
C PHE A 131 7.83 0.26 14.98
N SER A 132 7.66 1.57 14.91
CA SER A 132 8.54 2.52 15.56
C SER A 132 7.70 3.57 16.29
N GLU A 133 8.38 4.39 17.10
CA GLU A 133 7.72 5.46 17.83
C GLU A 133 7.19 6.58 16.93
N ASP A 134 7.62 6.62 15.65
CA ASP A 134 7.17 7.62 14.70
C ASP A 134 5.73 7.38 14.23
N TYR A 135 5.21 6.17 14.44
CA TYR A 135 3.89 5.77 13.98
C TYR A 135 2.96 5.43 15.13
N ASP A 136 1.72 5.85 14.99
CA ASP A 136 0.63 5.54 15.91
C ASP A 136 -0.12 4.31 15.39
N LEU A 137 0.39 3.12 15.72
CA LEU A 137 -0.22 1.87 15.24
C LEU A 137 -1.59 1.60 15.86
N ALA A 138 -1.84 2.10 17.05
CA ALA A 138 -3.12 1.87 17.70
C ALA A 138 -4.29 2.53 16.95
N ASN A 139 -4.01 3.63 16.23
CA ASN A 139 -5.02 4.35 15.45
C ASN A 139 -4.82 4.21 13.93
N SER A 140 -3.93 3.32 13.54
CA SER A 140 -3.68 3.02 12.13
C SER A 140 -4.65 1.99 11.60
#